data_3c977c4157d36ab4457e7a0436662974
#
_entry.id   3c977c4157d36ab4457e7a0436662974
#
_cell.length_a   1.000
_cell.length_b   1.000
_cell.length_c   1.000
_cell.angle_alpha   90.00
_cell.angle_beta   90.00
_cell.angle_gamma   90.00
#
_symmetry.space_group_name_H-M   'P 1'
#
loop_
_entity.id
_entity.type
_entity.pdbx_description
1 polymer ?
#
loop_
_entity_poly.entity_id
_entity_poly.type
_entity_poly.pdbx_seq_one_letter_code
_entity_poly.pdbx_strand_id
1 'polypeptide(L)'
;ENGKIPTYSEYAILAECLQVNIRDLLPYDEISNKVIIQFHKNTKKWFYPENTKNYELVELANTIALPYSKALEINILNENDKTLDLKIGLHQYGYNIGDTDVSISYESDDGLKTDVIKPGDSFYLKPFVEHNFRGKGKFLVLRISGKITGEPQRELSLIGKKNMVRVNNESMQWFNAKEEIKN
;
A
#
# COMPACT_ATOMS: atom_id res chain seq x y z
N GLU A 1 -27.74 -27.67 2.01
CA GLU A 1 -28.09 -26.24 1.94
C GLU A 1 -27.57 -25.72 0.61
N ASN A 2 -28.49 -25.45 -0.32
CA ASN A 2 -28.13 -24.86 -1.62
C ASN A 2 -27.83 -23.40 -1.42
N GLY A 3 -26.53 -23.05 -1.22
CA GLY A 3 -26.08 -21.68 -1.08
C GLY A 3 -26.36 -20.89 -2.36
N LYS A 4 -27.44 -20.12 -2.36
CA LYS A 4 -27.71 -19.16 -3.43
C LYS A 4 -26.70 -18.03 -3.31
N ILE A 5 -25.93 -17.77 -4.37
CA ILE A 5 -25.05 -16.60 -4.43
C ILE A 5 -25.93 -15.34 -4.43
N PRO A 6 -25.71 -14.39 -3.49
CA PRO A 6 -26.48 -13.16 -3.47
C PRO A 6 -26.28 -12.35 -4.75
N THR A 7 -27.32 -11.63 -5.17
CA THR A 7 -27.24 -10.65 -6.25
C THR A 7 -26.46 -9.42 -5.81
N TYR A 8 -26.00 -8.60 -6.75
CA TYR A 8 -25.28 -7.36 -6.42
C TYR A 8 -26.09 -6.43 -5.49
N SER A 9 -27.41 -6.35 -5.70
CA SER A 9 -28.30 -5.55 -4.85
C SER A 9 -28.39 -6.12 -3.42
N GLU A 10 -28.41 -7.43 -3.25
CA GLU A 10 -28.38 -8.10 -1.95
C GLU A 10 -27.04 -7.85 -1.25
N TYR A 11 -25.92 -7.89 -1.99
CA TYR A 11 -24.60 -7.53 -1.44
C TYR A 11 -24.55 -6.05 -1.01
N ALA A 12 -25.18 -5.12 -1.76
CA ALA A 12 -25.24 -3.72 -1.39
C ALA A 12 -25.97 -3.51 -0.05
N ILE A 13 -27.12 -4.16 0.12
CA ILE A 13 -27.91 -4.11 1.36
C ILE A 13 -27.11 -4.71 2.53
N LEU A 14 -26.46 -5.85 2.30
CA LEU A 14 -25.63 -6.50 3.32
C LEU A 14 -24.45 -5.61 3.72
N ALA A 15 -23.78 -4.97 2.77
CA ALA A 15 -22.67 -4.06 3.02
C ALA A 15 -23.10 -2.87 3.88
N GLU A 16 -24.27 -2.28 3.59
CA GLU A 16 -24.85 -1.18 4.36
C GLU A 16 -25.20 -1.64 5.80
N CYS A 17 -25.88 -2.79 5.95
CA CYS A 17 -26.22 -3.34 7.27
C CYS A 17 -24.98 -3.69 8.12
N LEU A 18 -23.92 -4.18 7.50
CA LEU A 18 -22.67 -4.55 8.17
C LEU A 18 -21.69 -3.38 8.31
N GLN A 19 -21.99 -2.22 7.72
CA GLN A 19 -21.10 -1.05 7.65
C GLN A 19 -19.71 -1.36 7.07
N VAL A 20 -19.68 -2.23 6.07
CA VAL A 20 -18.46 -2.62 5.34
C VAL A 20 -18.58 -2.18 3.88
N ASN A 21 -17.45 -2.16 3.15
CA ASN A 21 -17.51 -1.89 1.72
C ASN A 21 -18.10 -3.10 0.99
N ILE A 22 -18.96 -2.87 -0.02
CA ILE A 22 -19.53 -3.96 -0.82
C ILE A 22 -18.45 -4.88 -1.41
N ARG A 23 -17.27 -4.34 -1.73
CA ARG A 23 -16.13 -5.11 -2.24
C ARG A 23 -15.60 -6.13 -1.24
N ASP A 24 -15.79 -5.90 0.06
CA ASP A 24 -15.36 -6.83 1.12
C ASP A 24 -16.28 -8.06 1.22
N LEU A 25 -17.47 -7.98 0.63
CA LEU A 25 -18.47 -9.05 0.59
C LEU A 25 -18.51 -9.78 -0.75
N LEU A 26 -17.97 -9.16 -1.82
CA LEU A 26 -17.97 -9.81 -3.11
C LEU A 26 -17.04 -11.04 -3.06
N PRO A 27 -17.47 -12.19 -3.58
CA PRO A 27 -16.59 -13.33 -3.72
C PRO A 27 -15.38 -12.87 -4.54
N TYR A 28 -14.21 -13.28 -4.11
CA TYR A 28 -13.04 -13.15 -4.97
C TYR A 28 -13.36 -13.89 -6.26
N ASP A 29 -13.44 -13.18 -7.38
CA ASP A 29 -13.42 -13.85 -8.65
C ASP A 29 -12.22 -14.77 -8.63
N GLU A 30 -12.45 -16.06 -8.83
CA GLU A 30 -11.36 -17.02 -9.00
C GLU A 30 -10.50 -16.44 -10.12
N ILE A 31 -9.33 -15.91 -9.75
CA ILE A 31 -8.40 -15.40 -10.73
C ILE A 31 -8.05 -16.62 -11.56
N SER A 32 -8.63 -16.72 -12.73
CA SER A 32 -8.41 -17.84 -13.66
C SER A 32 -6.92 -17.99 -13.99
N ASN A 33 -6.15 -16.91 -13.85
CA ASN A 33 -4.74 -16.87 -14.07
C ASN A 33 -3.95 -16.89 -12.75
N LYS A 34 -3.25 -17.98 -12.49
CA LYS A 34 -2.32 -18.11 -11.34
C LYS A 34 -1.15 -17.11 -11.42
N VAL A 35 -0.85 -16.59 -12.60
CA VAL A 35 0.23 -15.65 -12.86
C VAL A 35 -0.30 -14.52 -13.74
N ILE A 36 -0.04 -13.29 -13.35
CA ILE A 36 -0.35 -12.08 -14.13
C ILE A 36 0.96 -11.48 -14.59
N ILE A 37 1.15 -11.37 -15.91
CA ILE A 37 2.33 -10.75 -16.50
C ILE A 37 1.88 -9.49 -17.23
N GLN A 38 2.46 -8.37 -16.86
CA GLN A 38 2.25 -7.10 -17.53
C GLN A 38 3.49 -6.75 -18.37
N PHE A 39 3.32 -6.71 -19.67
CA PHE A 39 4.40 -6.33 -20.57
C PHE A 39 4.60 -4.82 -20.59
N HIS A 40 5.85 -4.38 -20.57
CA HIS A 40 6.23 -2.96 -20.55
C HIS A 40 5.52 -2.10 -21.62
N LYS A 41 5.33 -2.62 -22.82
CA LYS A 41 4.63 -1.92 -23.93
C LYS A 41 3.16 -1.59 -23.63
N ASN A 42 2.53 -2.33 -22.71
CA ASN A 42 1.12 -2.18 -22.34
C ASN A 42 0.96 -1.49 -20.98
N THR A 43 2.06 -1.08 -20.37
CA THR A 43 2.07 -0.52 -19.03
C THR A 43 1.54 0.91 -19.05
N LYS A 44 0.59 1.20 -18.16
CA LYS A 44 0.07 2.55 -17.96
C LYS A 44 1.12 3.40 -17.26
N LYS A 45 1.37 4.59 -17.81
CA LYS A 45 2.30 5.58 -17.29
C LYS A 45 1.61 6.94 -17.18
N TRP A 46 1.95 7.69 -16.13
CA TRP A 46 1.48 9.06 -15.96
C TRP A 46 2.48 9.88 -15.15
N PHE A 47 2.40 11.20 -15.27
CA PHE A 47 3.21 12.12 -14.49
C PHE A 47 2.43 12.65 -13.30
N TYR A 48 3.13 12.92 -12.21
CA TYR A 48 2.58 13.55 -11.01
C TYR A 48 3.61 14.52 -10.38
N PRO A 49 3.18 15.68 -9.89
CA PRO A 49 1.93 16.36 -10.25
C PRO A 49 1.87 16.66 -11.77
N GLU A 50 0.69 16.81 -12.34
CA GLU A 50 0.54 17.00 -13.79
C GLU A 50 1.26 18.26 -14.32
N ASN A 51 1.30 19.33 -13.50
CA ASN A 51 1.91 20.59 -13.86
C ASN A 51 3.45 20.58 -13.77
N THR A 52 4.02 20.02 -12.72
CA THR A 52 5.47 20.02 -12.47
C THR A 52 6.17 18.77 -13.01
N LYS A 53 5.43 17.66 -13.14
CA LYS A 53 5.94 16.37 -13.62
C LYS A 53 7.16 15.86 -12.84
N ASN A 54 7.13 16.06 -11.53
CA ASN A 54 8.22 15.71 -10.63
C ASN A 54 8.48 14.19 -10.60
N TYR A 55 7.45 13.39 -10.93
CA TYR A 55 7.51 11.92 -10.90
C TYR A 55 6.82 11.34 -12.14
N GLU A 56 7.44 10.34 -12.76
CA GLU A 56 6.78 9.44 -13.70
C GLU A 56 6.41 8.16 -12.93
N LEU A 57 5.11 7.86 -12.87
CA LEU A 57 4.59 6.66 -12.24
C LEU A 57 4.28 5.61 -13.32
N VAL A 58 4.75 4.40 -13.09
CA VAL A 58 4.56 3.26 -13.96
C VAL A 58 3.79 2.19 -13.21
N GLU A 59 2.62 1.81 -13.70
CA GLU A 59 1.80 0.77 -13.06
C GLU A 59 2.40 -0.61 -13.31
N LEU A 60 2.65 -1.36 -12.24
CA LEU A 60 3.13 -2.74 -12.32
C LEU A 60 1.96 -3.72 -12.29
N ALA A 61 2.25 -5.00 -12.55
CA ALA A 61 1.25 -6.05 -12.52
C ALA A 61 0.50 -6.02 -11.18
N ASN A 62 -0.81 -6.02 -11.26
CA ASN A 62 -1.71 -6.01 -10.11
C ASN A 62 -2.87 -6.98 -10.32
N THR A 63 -3.65 -7.20 -9.30
CA THR A 63 -4.84 -8.04 -9.35
C THR A 63 -6.03 -7.33 -8.70
N ILE A 64 -7.21 -7.54 -9.25
CA ILE A 64 -8.46 -7.06 -8.66
C ILE A 64 -8.77 -7.73 -7.32
N ALA A 65 -8.20 -8.91 -7.06
CA ALA A 65 -8.34 -9.64 -5.79
C ALA A 65 -7.66 -8.92 -4.62
N LEU A 66 -6.72 -8.00 -4.87
CA LEU A 66 -6.08 -7.17 -3.87
C LEU A 66 -6.35 -5.68 -4.16
N PRO A 67 -7.60 -5.22 -4.08
CA PRO A 67 -7.99 -3.87 -4.51
C PRO A 67 -7.34 -2.74 -3.69
N TYR A 68 -6.82 -3.07 -2.50
CA TYR A 68 -6.17 -2.13 -1.59
C TYR A 68 -4.64 -2.18 -1.65
N SER A 69 -4.09 -2.92 -2.59
CA SER A 69 -2.66 -2.95 -2.86
C SER A 69 -2.36 -2.43 -4.26
N LYS A 70 -1.27 -1.71 -4.41
CA LYS A 70 -0.81 -1.23 -5.71
C LYS A 70 0.71 -1.21 -5.77
N ALA A 71 1.25 -1.96 -6.71
CA ALA A 71 2.67 -1.93 -7.03
C ALA A 71 2.94 -0.90 -8.14
N LEU A 72 3.96 -0.08 -7.96
CA LEU A 72 4.34 1.00 -8.86
C LEU A 72 5.87 1.02 -9.00
N GLU A 73 6.34 1.41 -10.16
CA GLU A 73 7.67 1.99 -10.33
C GLU A 73 7.52 3.51 -10.32
N ILE A 74 8.37 4.20 -9.60
CA ILE A 74 8.42 5.68 -9.55
C ILE A 74 9.78 6.12 -10.06
N ASN A 75 9.79 6.78 -11.20
CA ASN A 75 10.95 7.47 -11.71
C ASN A 75 10.95 8.91 -11.19
N ILE A 76 11.99 9.30 -10.48
CA ILE A 76 12.11 10.62 -9.87
C ILE A 76 12.77 11.56 -10.87
N LEU A 77 12.08 12.64 -11.20
CA LEU A 77 12.51 13.68 -12.13
C LEU A 77 12.72 15.04 -11.42
N ASN A 78 12.34 15.10 -10.15
CA ASN A 78 12.45 16.30 -9.32
C ASN A 78 13.90 16.49 -8.85
N GLU A 79 14.61 17.46 -9.42
CA GLU A 79 15.98 17.76 -9.01
C GLU A 79 16.04 18.77 -7.85
N ASN A 80 15.17 19.77 -7.82
CA ASN A 80 15.34 20.94 -6.97
C ASN A 80 14.11 21.41 -6.19
N ASP A 81 12.91 20.97 -6.56
CA ASP A 81 11.70 21.39 -5.87
C ASP A 81 11.63 20.74 -4.47
N LYS A 82 11.55 21.61 -3.45
CA LYS A 82 11.48 21.21 -2.05
C LYS A 82 10.05 21.12 -1.51
N THR A 83 9.07 21.42 -2.33
CA THR A 83 7.66 21.34 -1.94
C THR A 83 7.30 19.89 -1.58
N LEU A 84 6.66 19.68 -0.43
CA LEU A 84 6.13 18.38 -0.06
C LEU A 84 4.86 18.12 -0.86
N ASP A 85 5.02 17.60 -2.06
CA ASP A 85 3.96 17.45 -3.06
C ASP A 85 3.27 16.08 -3.04
N LEU A 86 3.75 15.17 -2.19
CA LEU A 86 3.19 13.84 -2.02
C LEU A 86 2.51 13.68 -0.66
N LYS A 87 1.24 13.25 -0.67
CA LYS A 87 0.49 12.84 0.52
C LYS A 87 -0.43 11.68 0.15
N ILE A 88 -0.21 10.53 0.74
CA ILE A 88 -0.88 9.29 0.35
C ILE A 88 -1.59 8.67 1.54
N GLY A 89 -2.83 8.29 1.39
CA GLY A 89 -3.66 7.65 2.41
C GLY A 89 -3.40 6.15 2.60
N LEU A 90 -2.30 5.61 2.05
CA LEU A 90 -1.91 4.21 2.10
C LEU A 90 -0.56 4.06 2.78
N HIS A 91 -0.32 2.91 3.39
CA HIS A 91 1.03 2.50 3.76
C HIS A 91 1.88 2.37 2.49
N GLN A 92 3.08 2.91 2.49
CA GLN A 92 3.96 2.85 1.34
C GLN A 92 5.31 2.25 1.75
N TYR A 93 5.64 1.13 1.14
CA TYR A 93 6.97 0.53 1.18
C TYR A 93 7.69 0.87 -0.11
N GLY A 94 8.93 1.30 -0.02
CA GLY A 94 9.74 1.60 -1.20
C GLY A 94 11.13 1.00 -1.11
N TYR A 95 11.68 0.70 -2.27
CA TYR A 95 13.02 0.16 -2.45
C TYR A 95 13.70 0.88 -3.59
N ASN A 96 14.91 1.41 -3.35
CA ASN A 96 15.69 2.07 -4.40
C ASN A 96 16.31 1.04 -5.33
N ILE A 97 15.71 0.89 -6.52
CA ILE A 97 16.19 0.02 -7.61
C ILE A 97 17.04 0.75 -8.64
N GLY A 98 17.23 2.06 -8.44
CA GLY A 98 18.12 2.88 -9.27
C GLY A 98 19.58 2.70 -8.87
N ASP A 99 20.43 3.45 -9.53
CA ASP A 99 21.89 3.47 -9.35
C ASP A 99 22.39 4.76 -8.68
N THR A 100 21.47 5.63 -8.27
CA THR A 100 21.77 6.96 -7.70
C THR A 100 21.09 7.14 -6.34
N ASP A 101 21.68 8.01 -5.53
CA ASP A 101 21.11 8.47 -4.27
C ASP A 101 19.89 9.34 -4.50
N VAL A 102 18.87 9.17 -3.69
CA VAL A 102 17.63 9.96 -3.68
C VAL A 102 17.43 10.58 -2.32
N SER A 103 17.22 11.89 -2.26
CA SER A 103 16.83 12.56 -1.01
C SER A 103 15.32 12.45 -0.80
N ILE A 104 14.90 12.05 0.40
CA ILE A 104 13.52 12.14 0.86
C ILE A 104 13.41 13.26 1.89
N SER A 105 12.50 14.22 1.68
CA SER A 105 12.10 15.17 2.71
C SER A 105 10.69 14.87 3.17
N TYR A 106 10.43 14.93 4.46
CA TYR A 106 9.14 14.57 5.04
C TYR A 106 8.86 15.35 6.32
N GLU A 107 7.58 15.53 6.61
CA GLU A 107 7.12 16.11 7.85
C GLU A 107 7.22 15.09 8.99
N SER A 108 7.83 15.50 10.11
CA SER A 108 7.97 14.73 11.34
C SER A 108 7.47 15.56 12.51
N ASP A 109 7.21 14.93 13.66
CA ASP A 109 6.80 15.61 14.90
C ASP A 109 7.79 16.72 15.32
N ASP A 110 9.07 16.56 14.98
CA ASP A 110 10.14 17.53 15.26
C ASP A 110 10.34 18.56 14.12
N GLY A 111 9.47 18.59 13.11
CA GLY A 111 9.55 19.45 11.92
C GLY A 111 10.04 18.71 10.67
N LEU A 112 10.45 19.49 9.67
CA LEU A 112 10.90 18.97 8.39
C LEU A 112 12.24 18.23 8.52
N LYS A 113 12.27 16.97 8.09
CA LYS A 113 13.47 16.13 8.04
C LYS A 113 13.83 15.78 6.60
N THR A 114 15.11 15.53 6.37
CA THR A 114 15.61 15.06 5.07
C THR A 114 16.63 13.96 5.30
N ASP A 115 16.40 12.82 4.65
CA ASP A 115 17.29 11.67 4.64
C ASP A 115 17.71 11.32 3.21
N VAL A 116 18.76 10.51 3.06
CA VAL A 116 19.24 10.03 1.77
C VAL A 116 19.02 8.51 1.68
N ILE A 117 18.37 8.11 0.61
CA ILE A 117 18.07 6.70 0.28
C ILE A 117 19.04 6.29 -0.82
N LYS A 118 20.03 5.47 -0.49
CA LYS A 118 21.03 4.95 -1.43
C LYS A 118 20.48 3.81 -2.27
N PRO A 119 21.12 3.48 -3.39
CA PRO A 119 20.83 2.23 -4.12
C PRO A 119 20.82 1.02 -3.20
N GLY A 120 19.73 0.23 -3.23
CA GLY A 120 19.54 -0.93 -2.37
C GLY A 120 18.94 -0.63 -1.00
N ASP A 121 18.75 0.63 -0.63
CA ASP A 121 18.05 0.98 0.61
C ASP A 121 16.53 0.88 0.43
N SER A 122 15.85 0.65 1.53
CA SER A 122 14.38 0.61 1.60
C SER A 122 13.85 1.63 2.60
N PHE A 123 12.59 2.04 2.40
CA PHE A 123 11.90 2.95 3.31
C PHE A 123 10.45 2.52 3.51
N TYR A 124 9.88 2.99 4.60
CA TYR A 124 8.47 2.87 4.89
C TYR A 124 7.88 4.23 5.25
N LEU A 125 6.76 4.58 4.65
CA LEU A 125 5.98 5.78 4.96
C LEU A 125 4.61 5.41 5.49
N LYS A 126 4.25 6.01 6.62
CA LYS A 126 2.90 5.92 7.17
C LYS A 126 1.90 6.66 6.25
N PRO A 127 0.60 6.29 6.30
CA PRO A 127 -0.44 7.08 5.67
C PRO A 127 -0.41 8.55 6.11
N PHE A 128 -0.70 9.44 5.16
CA PHE A 128 -0.85 10.89 5.33
C PHE A 128 0.43 11.68 5.70
N VAL A 129 1.60 11.07 5.72
CA VAL A 129 2.88 11.80 5.84
C VAL A 129 3.11 12.61 4.57
N GLU A 130 3.27 13.93 4.74
CA GLU A 130 3.66 14.81 3.64
C GLU A 130 5.15 14.64 3.35
N HIS A 131 5.48 14.41 2.09
CA HIS A 131 6.85 14.11 1.69
C HIS A 131 7.12 14.49 0.24
N ASN A 132 8.39 14.53 -0.13
CA ASN A 132 8.83 14.56 -1.53
C ASN A 132 10.09 13.72 -1.72
N PHE A 133 10.38 13.39 -2.96
CA PHE A 133 11.65 12.80 -3.36
C PHE A 133 12.36 13.73 -4.33
N ARG A 134 13.69 13.83 -4.19
CA ARG A 134 14.55 14.66 -5.05
C ARG A 134 15.78 13.90 -5.50
N GLY A 135 16.20 14.18 -6.71
CA GLY A 135 17.33 13.53 -7.38
C GLY A 135 16.90 12.90 -8.69
N LYS A 136 17.76 12.03 -9.20
CA LYS A 136 17.47 11.19 -10.36
C LYS A 136 17.55 9.75 -9.90
N GLY A 137 16.41 9.12 -9.69
CA GLY A 137 16.39 7.77 -9.15
C GLY A 137 15.14 7.02 -9.51
N LYS A 138 15.11 5.77 -9.10
CA LYS A 138 14.02 4.86 -9.43
C LYS A 138 13.65 4.02 -8.19
N PHE A 139 12.40 4.07 -7.81
CA PHE A 139 11.86 3.25 -6.73
C PHE A 139 10.91 2.18 -7.24
N LEU A 140 11.04 0.98 -6.69
CA LEU A 140 9.94 0.03 -6.64
C LEU A 140 9.11 0.35 -5.38
N VAL A 141 7.81 0.55 -5.56
CA VAL A 141 6.91 0.97 -4.47
C VAL A 141 5.73 0.02 -4.38
N LEU A 142 5.44 -0.44 -3.17
CA LEU A 142 4.23 -1.17 -2.83
C LEU A 142 3.38 -0.31 -1.90
N ARG A 143 2.18 0.04 -2.34
CA ARG A 143 1.16 0.73 -1.53
C ARG A 143 0.12 -0.26 -1.06
N ILE A 144 -0.16 -0.24 0.25
CA ILE A 144 -1.11 -1.17 0.88
C ILE A 144 -2.06 -0.38 1.77
N SER A 145 -3.36 -0.67 1.65
CA SER A 145 -4.32 -0.16 2.63
C SER A 145 -4.21 -0.95 3.94
N GLY A 146 -4.24 -0.23 5.05
CA GLY A 146 -4.33 -0.83 6.38
C GLY A 146 -5.73 -1.32 6.76
N LYS A 147 -6.69 -1.37 5.84
CA LYS A 147 -7.98 -1.98 6.12
C LYS A 147 -7.80 -3.48 6.29
N ILE A 148 -8.12 -3.96 7.48
CA ILE A 148 -8.35 -5.37 7.74
C ILE A 148 -9.55 -5.76 6.86
N THR A 149 -9.36 -6.68 5.93
CA THR A 149 -10.43 -7.21 5.08
C THR A 149 -11.50 -7.87 5.94
N GLY A 150 -12.76 -7.92 5.47
CA GLY A 150 -13.92 -8.30 6.26
C GLY A 150 -13.82 -9.66 6.96
N GLU A 151 -13.05 -10.62 6.41
CA GLU A 151 -12.90 -11.95 7.00
C GLU A 151 -12.11 -11.94 8.33
N PRO A 152 -10.89 -11.39 8.43
CA PRO A 152 -10.22 -11.20 9.72
C PRO A 152 -11.00 -10.33 10.69
N GLN A 153 -11.70 -9.30 10.20
CA GLN A 153 -12.51 -8.43 11.04
C GLN A 153 -13.72 -9.19 11.63
N ARG A 154 -14.34 -10.06 10.83
CA ARG A 154 -15.42 -10.95 11.28
C ARG A 154 -14.91 -11.96 12.31
N GLU A 155 -13.78 -12.62 12.05
CA GLU A 155 -13.17 -13.56 12.99
C GLU A 155 -12.82 -12.87 14.31
N LEU A 156 -12.18 -11.69 14.26
CA LEU A 156 -11.89 -10.88 15.45
C LEU A 156 -13.16 -10.52 16.23
N SER A 157 -14.27 -10.24 15.55
CA SER A 157 -15.54 -9.92 16.22
C SER A 157 -16.18 -11.14 16.90
N LEU A 158 -16.00 -12.34 16.35
CA LEU A 158 -16.53 -13.60 16.89
C LEU A 158 -15.80 -14.07 18.15
N ILE A 159 -14.52 -13.78 18.30
CA ILE A 159 -13.72 -14.21 19.45
C ILE A 159 -13.94 -13.35 20.71
N GLY A 160 -14.67 -12.24 20.59
CA GLY A 160 -14.99 -11.33 21.68
C GLY A 160 -13.84 -10.42 22.10
N LYS A 161 -14.19 -9.30 22.75
CA LYS A 161 -13.28 -8.17 23.05
C LYS A 161 -12.02 -8.56 23.85
N LYS A 162 -12.12 -9.49 24.81
CA LYS A 162 -10.96 -9.96 25.59
C LYS A 162 -9.95 -10.73 24.74
N ASN A 163 -10.44 -11.63 23.89
CA ASN A 163 -9.59 -12.43 23.06
C ASN A 163 -9.01 -11.64 21.90
N MET A 164 -9.74 -10.64 21.39
CA MET A 164 -9.25 -9.70 20.37
C MET A 164 -7.98 -8.96 20.82
N VAL A 165 -7.97 -8.48 22.07
CA VAL A 165 -6.77 -7.82 22.65
C VAL A 165 -5.62 -8.80 22.75
N ARG A 166 -5.88 -10.05 23.15
CA ARG A 166 -4.86 -11.10 23.25
C ARG A 166 -4.28 -11.45 21.88
N VAL A 167 -5.11 -11.72 20.88
CA VAL A 167 -4.68 -12.03 19.51
C VAL A 167 -3.88 -10.86 18.92
N ASN A 168 -4.31 -9.63 19.15
CA ASN A 168 -3.57 -8.46 18.68
C ASN A 168 -2.18 -8.35 19.35
N ASN A 169 -2.10 -8.58 20.65
CA ASN A 169 -0.82 -8.57 21.37
C ASN A 169 0.10 -9.72 20.94
N GLU A 170 -0.43 -10.93 20.77
CA GLU A 170 0.32 -12.08 20.27
C GLU A 170 0.82 -11.84 18.84
N SER A 171 -0.02 -11.30 17.94
CA SER A 171 0.36 -10.93 16.58
C SER A 171 1.46 -9.86 16.57
N MET A 172 1.38 -8.86 17.44
CA MET A 172 2.40 -7.83 17.57
C MET A 172 3.74 -8.38 18.08
N GLN A 173 3.74 -9.41 18.92
CA GLN A 173 4.95 -10.09 19.38
C GLN A 173 5.66 -10.85 18.25
N TRP A 174 4.89 -11.50 17.36
CA TRP A 174 5.44 -12.23 16.21
C TRP A 174 6.13 -11.32 15.18
N PHE A 175 5.77 -10.04 15.13
CA PHE A 175 6.37 -9.04 14.24
C PHE A 175 7.38 -8.13 14.94
N ASN A 176 7.83 -8.47 16.15
CA ASN A 176 8.76 -7.65 16.89
C ASN A 176 10.19 -7.98 16.47
N ALA A 177 10.77 -7.16 15.59
CA ALA A 177 12.11 -7.31 15.03
C ALA A 177 13.26 -7.44 16.06
N LYS A 178 12.97 -7.19 17.36
CA LYS A 178 13.96 -7.37 18.44
C LYS A 178 14.24 -8.84 18.80
N GLU A 179 13.38 -9.77 18.42
CA GLU A 179 13.59 -11.21 18.68
C GLU A 179 14.35 -11.91 17.54
N GLU A 180 14.31 -11.39 16.31
CA GLU A 180 15.06 -11.95 15.17
C GLU A 180 16.57 -11.71 15.23
N ILE A 181 17.04 -10.78 16.07
CA ILE A 181 18.47 -10.43 16.19
C ILE A 181 19.18 -11.25 17.30
N LYS A 182 18.48 -12.15 18.00
CA LYS A 182 19.03 -12.93 19.13
C LYS A 182 19.28 -14.42 18.86
N ASN A 183 19.20 -14.87 17.60
CA ASN A 183 19.55 -16.25 17.24
C ASN A 183 20.71 -16.27 16.24
#